data_abeaf9f4452e29e861469d1fcb51b9ec
#
_entry.id   abeaf9f4452e29e861469d1fcb51b9ec
#
_cell.length_a   1.000
_cell.length_b   1.000
_cell.length_c   1.000
_cell.angle_alpha   90.00
_cell.angle_beta   90.00
_cell.angle_gamma   90.00
#
_symmetry.space_group_name_H-M   'P 1'
#
loop_
_entity.id
_entity.type
_entity.pdbx_description
1 polymer ?
#
loop_
_entity_poly.entity_id
_entity_poly.type
_entity_poly.pdbx_seq_one_letter_code
_entity_poly.pdbx_strand_id
1 'polypeptide(L)'
;MNETKEKVKFSVVLPIYNVEKYLNRCIDSVVNQTYRNLEIILVDDGSPDGCPAMCDYWAEVDNRIKVVHKKNAGLGEARNSGLDIATGDYIGFFDSDDYIDKKLFEEVYNIVTSKNPDLIEFGHYDVNKDGIVVKTFVPQIESTVFEGEEVMS
;
A
#
# COMPACT_ATOMS: atom_id res chain seq x y z
N MET A 1 -12.08 -25.11 19.41
CA MET A 1 -12.52 -24.62 18.09
C MET A 1 -11.99 -23.19 17.93
N ASN A 2 -11.10 -22.99 17.01
CA ASN A 2 -10.64 -21.63 16.73
C ASN A 2 -11.77 -20.90 16.02
N GLU A 3 -12.42 -19.97 16.74
CA GLU A 3 -13.18 -18.96 16.05
C GLU A 3 -12.22 -18.32 15.05
N THR A 4 -12.55 -18.43 13.77
CA THR A 4 -11.92 -17.61 12.75
C THR A 4 -12.31 -16.18 13.08
N LYS A 5 -11.50 -15.50 13.90
CA LYS A 5 -11.55 -14.04 13.98
C LYS A 5 -11.50 -13.56 12.53
N GLU A 6 -12.54 -12.85 12.12
CA GLU A 6 -12.46 -12.11 10.85
C GLU A 6 -11.18 -11.32 10.92
N LYS A 7 -10.23 -11.69 10.07
CA LYS A 7 -8.96 -11.00 10.02
C LYS A 7 -9.20 -9.61 9.47
N VAL A 8 -8.60 -8.62 10.08
CA VAL A 8 -8.58 -7.25 9.57
C VAL A 8 -8.20 -7.27 8.09
N LYS A 9 -8.98 -6.61 7.27
CA LYS A 9 -8.71 -6.44 5.85
C LYS A 9 -8.04 -5.10 5.60
N PHE A 10 -6.92 -5.12 4.89
CA PHE A 10 -6.24 -3.91 4.45
C PHE A 10 -6.46 -3.67 2.97
N SER A 11 -6.83 -2.46 2.60
CA SER A 11 -6.82 -2.01 1.21
C SER A 11 -5.51 -1.29 0.93
N VAL A 12 -4.76 -1.78 -0.04
CA VAL A 12 -3.48 -1.22 -0.48
C VAL A 12 -3.72 -0.48 -1.78
N VAL A 13 -3.62 0.83 -1.75
CA VAL A 13 -3.82 1.68 -2.93
C VAL A 13 -2.48 2.10 -3.51
N LEU A 14 -2.25 1.75 -4.75
CA LEU A 14 -1.06 2.10 -5.52
C LEU A 14 -1.46 3.04 -6.67
N PRO A 15 -1.23 4.36 -6.54
CA PRO A 15 -1.37 5.27 -7.65
C PRO A 15 -0.20 5.06 -8.63
N ILE A 16 -0.50 4.94 -9.92
CA ILE A 16 0.46 4.53 -10.94
C ILE A 16 0.45 5.54 -12.09
N TYR A 17 1.61 6.10 -12.37
CA TYR A 17 1.83 6.95 -13.53
C TYR A 17 3.28 6.88 -14.00
N ASN A 18 3.50 6.35 -15.20
CA ASN A 18 4.80 6.36 -15.88
C ASN A 18 5.95 5.73 -15.04
N VAL A 19 5.71 4.58 -14.42
CA VAL A 19 6.66 3.89 -13.54
C VAL A 19 6.93 2.44 -13.96
N GLU A 20 6.85 2.12 -15.24
CA GLU A 20 6.98 0.74 -15.72
C GLU A 20 8.27 0.03 -15.27
N LYS A 21 9.35 0.77 -15.05
CA LYS A 21 10.64 0.21 -14.58
C LYS A 21 10.57 -0.33 -13.15
N TYR A 22 9.65 0.18 -12.33
CA TYR A 22 9.57 -0.10 -10.90
C TYR A 22 8.30 -0.86 -10.50
N LEU A 23 7.28 -0.81 -11.36
CA LEU A 23 5.94 -1.27 -11.01
C LEU A 23 5.88 -2.75 -10.65
N ASN A 24 6.54 -3.63 -11.39
CA ASN A 24 6.55 -5.05 -11.09
C ASN A 24 7.14 -5.34 -9.70
N ARG A 25 8.23 -4.70 -9.35
CA ARG A 25 8.85 -4.84 -8.02
C ARG A 25 7.91 -4.36 -6.91
N CYS A 26 7.24 -3.24 -7.13
CA CYS A 26 6.28 -2.70 -6.19
C CYS A 26 5.12 -3.68 -5.95
N ILE A 27 4.44 -4.11 -7.02
CA ILE A 27 3.29 -5.02 -6.92
C ILE A 27 3.71 -6.36 -6.33
N ASP A 28 4.85 -6.91 -6.76
CA ASP A 28 5.40 -8.16 -6.24
C ASP A 28 5.60 -8.09 -4.71
N SER A 29 6.10 -6.98 -4.20
CA SER A 29 6.30 -6.79 -2.75
C SER A 29 4.98 -6.76 -1.95
N VAL A 30 3.89 -6.32 -2.56
CA VAL A 30 2.56 -6.31 -1.95
C VAL A 30 1.90 -7.68 -2.04
N VAL A 31 1.96 -8.31 -3.20
CA VAL A 31 1.36 -9.64 -3.44
C VAL A 31 2.00 -10.70 -2.54
N ASN A 32 3.29 -10.61 -2.29
CA ASN A 32 4.05 -11.57 -1.49
C ASN A 32 4.14 -11.22 0.00
N GLN A 33 3.29 -10.34 0.50
CA GLN A 33 3.21 -10.08 1.93
C GLN A 33 2.86 -11.36 2.71
N THR A 34 3.47 -11.54 3.88
CA THR A 34 3.15 -12.67 4.77
C THR A 34 1.71 -12.61 5.28
N TYR A 35 1.17 -11.42 5.48
CA TYR A 35 -0.25 -11.21 5.76
C TYR A 35 -1.06 -11.26 4.47
N ARG A 36 -2.09 -12.10 4.41
CA ARG A 36 -2.77 -12.43 3.14
C ARG A 36 -4.09 -11.71 2.91
N ASN A 37 -4.76 -11.20 3.95
CA ASN A 37 -6.07 -10.56 3.82
C ASN A 37 -5.95 -9.11 3.35
N LEU A 38 -5.53 -8.96 2.11
CA LEU A 38 -5.31 -7.70 1.41
C LEU A 38 -6.27 -7.56 0.23
N GLU A 39 -6.72 -6.34 0.00
CA GLU A 39 -7.29 -5.86 -1.24
C GLU A 39 -6.27 -4.93 -1.88
N ILE A 40 -5.89 -5.20 -3.11
CA ILE A 40 -4.83 -4.44 -3.80
C ILE A 40 -5.47 -3.66 -4.93
N ILE A 41 -5.40 -2.34 -4.87
CA ILE A 41 -6.04 -1.44 -5.82
C ILE A 41 -4.97 -0.72 -6.62
N LEU A 42 -4.85 -1.06 -7.89
CA LEU A 42 -3.96 -0.43 -8.84
C LEU A 42 -4.71 0.68 -9.56
N VAL A 43 -4.32 1.91 -9.38
CA VAL A 43 -4.95 3.06 -10.03
C VAL A 43 -4.00 3.60 -11.10
N ASP A 44 -4.23 3.21 -12.34
CA ASP A 44 -3.49 3.70 -13.49
C ASP A 44 -4.05 5.08 -13.90
N ASP A 45 -3.30 6.13 -13.61
CA ASP A 45 -3.66 7.52 -13.84
C ASP A 45 -3.30 7.97 -15.25
N GLY A 46 -3.68 7.17 -16.25
CA GLY A 46 -3.43 7.49 -17.65
C GLY A 46 -1.97 7.38 -18.07
N SER A 47 -1.26 6.34 -17.60
CA SER A 47 0.15 6.12 -17.90
C SER A 47 0.40 6.01 -19.40
N PRO A 48 1.40 6.73 -19.94
CA PRO A 48 1.76 6.68 -21.37
C PRO A 48 2.65 5.49 -21.74
N ASP A 49 3.16 4.76 -20.75
CA ASP A 49 4.08 3.62 -20.87
C ASP A 49 3.37 2.25 -20.79
N GLY A 50 4.08 1.20 -20.43
CA GLY A 50 3.54 -0.15 -20.30
C GLY A 50 2.73 -0.43 -19.03
N CYS A 51 2.58 0.53 -18.11
CA CYS A 51 1.88 0.33 -16.85
C CYS A 51 0.44 -0.18 -17.00
N PRO A 52 -0.40 0.33 -17.94
CA PRO A 52 -1.77 -0.17 -18.07
C PRO A 52 -1.85 -1.66 -18.32
N ALA A 53 -1.04 -2.18 -19.23
CA ALA A 53 -0.99 -3.61 -19.55
C ALA A 53 -0.42 -4.43 -18.38
N MET A 54 0.55 -3.89 -17.65
CA MET A 54 1.12 -4.53 -16.45
C MET A 54 0.08 -4.67 -15.34
N CYS A 55 -0.74 -3.64 -15.13
CA CYS A 55 -1.83 -3.69 -14.16
C CYS A 55 -2.84 -4.80 -14.50
N ASP A 56 -3.25 -4.89 -15.75
CA ASP A 56 -4.19 -5.92 -16.22
C ASP A 56 -3.60 -7.33 -16.07
N TYR A 57 -2.33 -7.50 -16.37
CA TYR A 57 -1.62 -8.78 -16.16
C TYR A 57 -1.64 -9.19 -14.70
N TRP A 58 -1.31 -8.30 -13.78
CA TRP A 58 -1.31 -8.60 -12.35
C TRP A 58 -2.71 -8.95 -11.82
N ALA A 59 -3.75 -8.31 -12.34
CA ALA A 59 -5.13 -8.61 -11.97
C ALA A 59 -5.55 -10.03 -12.42
N GLU A 60 -4.99 -10.55 -13.51
CA GLU A 60 -5.21 -11.93 -13.93
C GLU A 60 -4.45 -12.93 -13.05
N VAL A 61 -3.29 -12.56 -12.53
CA VAL A 61 -2.42 -13.43 -11.72
C VAL A 61 -2.89 -13.54 -10.27
N ASP A 62 -3.44 -12.46 -9.69
CA ASP A 62 -3.89 -12.43 -8.31
C ASP A 62 -5.30 -11.82 -8.21
N ASN A 63 -6.25 -12.63 -7.71
CA ASN A 63 -7.66 -12.23 -7.63
C ASN A 63 -7.96 -11.16 -6.57
N ARG A 64 -6.99 -10.80 -5.72
CA ARG A 64 -7.11 -9.70 -4.76
C ARG A 64 -6.88 -8.33 -5.39
N ILE A 65 -6.38 -8.30 -6.63
CA ILE A 65 -6.06 -7.09 -7.35
C ILE A 65 -7.27 -6.57 -8.11
N LYS A 66 -7.56 -5.29 -7.91
CA LYS A 66 -8.53 -4.50 -8.67
C LYS A 66 -7.79 -3.42 -9.42
N VAL A 67 -8.18 -3.16 -10.67
CA VAL A 67 -7.55 -2.15 -11.52
C VAL A 67 -8.56 -1.06 -11.87
N VAL A 68 -8.13 0.17 -11.73
CA VAL A 68 -8.85 1.35 -12.21
C VAL A 68 -7.98 2.02 -13.27
N HIS A 69 -8.46 2.09 -14.51
CA HIS A 69 -7.87 2.91 -15.56
C HIS A 69 -8.62 4.22 -15.65
N LYS A 70 -7.93 5.33 -15.56
CA LYS A 70 -8.54 6.65 -15.60
C LYS A 70 -7.71 7.62 -16.44
N LYS A 71 -8.33 8.71 -16.86
CA LYS A 71 -7.61 9.82 -17.47
C LYS A 71 -6.70 10.47 -16.42
N ASN A 72 -5.49 10.84 -16.83
CA ASN A 72 -4.53 11.53 -15.97
C ASN A 72 -5.16 12.76 -15.31
N ALA A 73 -5.13 12.81 -14.00
CA ALA A 73 -5.63 13.92 -13.20
C ALA A 73 -4.74 14.21 -11.98
N GLY A 74 -3.62 13.50 -11.86
CA GLY A 74 -2.64 13.69 -10.80
C GLY A 74 -2.78 12.72 -9.62
N LEU A 75 -1.77 12.72 -8.77
CA LEU A 75 -1.60 11.79 -7.65
C LEU A 75 -2.77 11.82 -6.66
N GLY A 76 -3.25 13.02 -6.31
CA GLY A 76 -4.36 13.17 -5.38
C GLY A 76 -5.65 12.53 -5.89
N GLU A 77 -5.98 12.75 -7.16
CA GLU A 77 -7.17 12.15 -7.79
C GLU A 77 -7.02 10.64 -7.96
N ALA A 78 -5.82 10.15 -8.24
CA ALA A 78 -5.56 8.71 -8.28
C ALA A 78 -5.76 8.06 -6.91
N ARG A 79 -5.29 8.67 -5.84
CA ARG A 79 -5.55 8.21 -4.47
C ARG A 79 -7.04 8.24 -4.13
N ASN A 80 -7.76 9.29 -4.50
CA ASN A 80 -9.20 9.39 -4.30
C ASN A 80 -9.96 8.28 -5.03
N SER A 81 -9.58 7.98 -6.28
CA SER A 81 -10.19 6.90 -7.05
C SER A 81 -9.99 5.53 -6.38
N GLY A 82 -8.83 5.28 -5.80
CA GLY A 82 -8.58 4.07 -5.00
C GLY A 82 -9.40 4.04 -3.72
N LEU A 83 -9.50 5.17 -3.04
CA LEU A 83 -10.29 5.31 -1.80
C LEU A 83 -11.78 5.04 -2.05
N ASP A 84 -12.32 5.50 -3.17
CA ASP A 84 -13.74 5.34 -3.54
C ASP A 84 -14.16 3.86 -3.64
N ILE A 85 -13.25 2.96 -4.01
CA ILE A 85 -13.55 1.54 -4.17
C ILE A 85 -12.97 0.65 -3.06
N ALA A 86 -12.17 1.20 -2.16
CA ALA A 86 -11.56 0.47 -1.06
C ALA A 86 -12.62 -0.04 -0.07
N THR A 87 -12.52 -1.29 0.33
CA THR A 87 -13.46 -1.95 1.24
C THR A 87 -12.80 -2.48 2.52
N GLY A 88 -11.50 -2.27 2.68
CA GLY A 88 -10.75 -2.71 3.86
C GLY A 88 -11.09 -1.93 5.13
N ASP A 89 -10.76 -2.51 6.26
CA ASP A 89 -10.89 -1.87 7.57
C ASP A 89 -9.88 -0.73 7.74
N TYR A 90 -8.71 -0.88 7.10
CA TYR A 90 -7.66 0.13 7.00
C TYR A 90 -7.24 0.30 5.55
N ILE A 91 -6.81 1.50 5.20
CA ILE A 91 -6.35 1.84 3.86
C ILE A 91 -4.92 2.33 3.94
N GLY A 92 -4.02 1.72 3.17
CA GLY A 92 -2.65 2.16 3.01
C GLY A 92 -2.40 2.69 1.60
N PHE A 93 -1.69 3.81 1.51
CA PHE A 93 -1.23 4.40 0.25
C PHE A 93 0.27 4.22 0.13
N PHE A 94 0.71 3.67 -0.98
CA PHE A 94 2.14 3.45 -1.27
C PHE A 94 2.46 3.96 -2.66
N ASP A 95 3.63 4.55 -2.81
CA ASP A 95 4.10 5.01 -4.11
C ASP A 95 4.55 3.81 -4.96
N SER A 96 4.17 3.79 -6.22
CA SER A 96 4.36 2.64 -7.11
C SER A 96 5.78 2.47 -7.65
N ASP A 97 6.68 3.41 -7.38
CA ASP A 97 8.12 3.30 -7.61
C ASP A 97 8.90 2.75 -6.40
N ASP A 98 8.22 2.56 -5.28
CA ASP A 98 8.77 1.96 -4.06
C ASP A 98 8.43 0.47 -3.95
N TYR A 99 8.95 -0.18 -2.92
CA TYR A 99 8.56 -1.53 -2.51
C TYR A 99 8.55 -1.63 -0.98
N ILE A 100 7.81 -2.59 -0.46
CA ILE A 100 7.59 -2.74 0.98
C ILE A 100 8.25 -4.00 1.52
N ASP A 101 8.57 -3.96 2.81
CA ASP A 101 9.09 -5.13 3.52
C ASP A 101 8.05 -6.25 3.53
N LYS A 102 8.53 -7.48 3.39
CA LYS A 102 7.70 -8.69 3.31
C LYS A 102 6.74 -8.87 4.48
N LYS A 103 7.09 -8.37 5.65
CA LYS A 103 6.32 -8.51 6.89
C LYS A 103 5.58 -7.25 7.32
N LEU A 104 5.55 -6.22 6.49
CA LEU A 104 4.96 -4.94 6.87
C LEU A 104 3.52 -5.10 7.37
N PHE A 105 2.66 -5.75 6.62
CA PHE A 105 1.25 -5.91 7.01
C PHE A 105 1.04 -6.90 8.16
N GLU A 106 1.91 -7.86 8.34
CA GLU A 106 1.92 -8.71 9.54
C GLU A 106 2.19 -7.89 10.80
N GLU A 107 3.18 -6.99 10.76
CA GLU A 107 3.49 -6.07 11.85
C GLU A 107 2.37 -5.06 12.10
N VAL A 108 1.82 -4.49 11.03
CA VAL A 108 0.65 -3.59 11.11
C VAL A 108 -0.55 -4.30 11.72
N TYR A 109 -0.82 -5.54 11.32
CA TYR A 109 -1.88 -6.35 11.92
C TYR A 109 -1.70 -6.54 13.44
N ASN A 110 -0.48 -6.82 13.89
CA ASN A 110 -0.19 -6.95 15.31
C ASN A 110 -0.44 -5.66 16.08
N ILE A 111 -0.11 -4.50 15.48
CA ILE A 111 -0.39 -3.18 16.07
C ILE A 111 -1.90 -2.92 16.13
N VAL A 112 -2.60 -3.18 15.04
CA VAL A 112 -4.06 -2.99 14.96
C VAL A 112 -4.79 -3.81 16.01
N THR A 113 -4.44 -5.08 16.15
CA THR A 113 -5.11 -6.00 17.09
C THR A 113 -4.78 -5.73 18.54
N SER A 114 -3.61 -5.16 18.83
CA SER A 114 -3.18 -4.85 20.20
C SER A 114 -3.57 -3.45 20.68
N LYS A 115 -3.61 -2.46 19.78
CA LYS A 115 -3.79 -1.04 20.13
C LYS A 115 -5.03 -0.39 19.53
N ASN A 116 -5.64 -1.01 18.51
CA ASN A 116 -6.79 -0.47 17.77
C ASN A 116 -6.63 1.01 17.36
N PRO A 117 -5.53 1.38 16.69
CA PRO A 117 -5.26 2.77 16.34
C PRO A 117 -6.11 3.23 15.15
N ASP A 118 -6.33 4.53 15.03
CA ASP A 118 -6.97 5.14 13.86
C ASP A 118 -5.96 5.38 12.72
N LEU A 119 -4.71 5.64 13.07
CA LEU A 119 -3.63 5.93 12.13
C LEU A 119 -2.35 5.18 12.53
N ILE A 120 -1.66 4.65 11.54
CA ILE A 120 -0.36 4.02 11.70
C ILE A 120 0.63 4.67 10.74
N GLU A 121 1.70 5.19 11.28
CA GLU A 121 2.84 5.69 10.52
C GLU A 121 4.05 4.77 10.71
N PHE A 122 4.78 4.54 9.64
CA PHE A 122 6.00 3.72 9.66
C PHE A 122 7.14 4.40 8.89
N GLY A 123 8.35 3.99 9.20
CA GLY A 123 9.55 4.51 8.56
C GLY A 123 9.82 3.92 7.19
N HIS A 124 10.84 4.45 6.52
CA HIS A 124 11.31 3.94 5.25
C HIS A 124 12.84 3.98 5.14
N TYR A 125 13.34 3.24 4.18
CA TYR A 125 14.74 3.25 3.81
C TYR A 125 14.88 3.83 2.40
N ASP A 126 15.81 4.75 2.23
CA ASP A 126 16.26 5.12 0.90
C ASP A 126 17.32 4.13 0.45
N VAL A 127 17.11 3.54 -0.71
CA VAL A 127 18.05 2.57 -1.31
C VAL A 127 18.62 3.13 -2.61
N ASN A 128 19.88 2.80 -2.88
CA ASN A 128 20.49 3.16 -4.17
C ASN A 128 20.05 2.16 -5.27
N LYS A 129 20.55 2.38 -6.49
CA LYS A 129 20.26 1.53 -7.65
C LYS A 129 20.62 0.04 -7.47
N ASP A 130 21.54 -0.26 -6.54
CA ASP A 130 21.99 -1.63 -6.23
C ASP A 130 21.21 -2.23 -5.04
N GLY A 131 20.19 -1.53 -4.52
CA GLY A 131 19.37 -1.97 -3.40
C GLY A 131 20.05 -1.80 -2.04
N ILE A 132 21.14 -1.04 -1.95
CA ILE A 132 21.86 -0.79 -0.71
C ILE A 132 21.21 0.40 0.02
N VAL A 133 20.92 0.22 1.31
CA VAL A 133 20.37 1.29 2.15
C VAL A 133 21.38 2.43 2.30
N VAL A 134 21.00 3.62 1.87
CA VAL A 134 21.83 4.84 1.95
C VAL A 134 21.32 5.82 2.99
N LYS A 135 20.05 5.73 3.36
CA LYS A 135 19.44 6.56 4.39
C LYS A 135 18.28 5.80 5.05
N THR A 136 18.10 6.04 6.33
CA THR A 136 16.99 5.51 7.11
C THR A 136 16.16 6.66 7.65
N PHE A 137 14.86 6.61 7.41
CA PHE A 137 13.89 7.50 8.04
C PHE A 137 13.06 6.70 9.04
N VAL A 138 13.06 7.19 10.29
CA VAL A 138 12.20 6.65 11.34
C VAL A 138 11.33 7.79 11.83
N PRO A 139 10.02 7.61 11.98
CA PRO A 139 9.16 8.62 12.57
C PRO A 139 9.72 9.06 13.93
N GLN A 140 9.70 10.37 14.22
CA GLN A 140 10.27 10.91 15.45
C GLN A 140 9.49 10.52 16.72
N ILE A 141 8.34 9.89 16.52
CA ILE A 141 7.43 9.51 17.59
C ILE A 141 7.39 7.99 17.65
N GLU A 142 8.06 7.42 18.63
CA GLU A 142 8.02 5.99 18.89
C GLU A 142 6.61 5.60 19.36
N SER A 143 5.88 4.84 18.54
CA SER A 143 4.62 4.14 18.85
C SER A 143 3.74 4.80 19.92
N THR A 144 3.57 6.11 19.84
CA THR A 144 2.69 6.86 20.74
C THR A 144 1.27 6.86 20.14
N VAL A 145 0.30 6.48 20.93
CA VAL A 145 -1.11 6.59 20.55
C VAL A 145 -1.55 8.02 20.85
N PHE A 146 -1.92 8.76 19.81
CA PHE A 146 -2.56 10.06 19.94
C PHE A 146 -4.05 9.92 19.81
N GLU A 147 -4.81 10.65 20.59
CA GLU A 147 -6.26 10.67 20.49
C GLU A 147 -6.75 11.99 19.90
N GLY A 148 -7.67 11.87 18.93
CA GLY A 148 -8.46 12.99 18.44
C GLY A 148 -7.66 14.14 17.83
N GLU A 149 -7.78 15.31 18.41
CA GLU A 149 -7.26 16.56 17.87
C GLU A 149 -5.72 16.65 17.84
N GLU A 150 -5.02 15.84 18.63
CA GLU A 150 -3.56 15.82 18.66
C GLU A 150 -2.93 15.36 17.34
N VAL A 151 -3.64 14.52 16.59
CA VAL A 151 -3.18 14.02 15.29
C VAL A 151 -3.29 15.11 14.21
N MET A 152 -4.20 16.05 14.36
CA MET A 152 -4.48 17.09 13.38
C MET A 152 -3.63 18.35 13.54
N SER A 153 -2.85 18.43 14.59
CA SER A 153 -1.92 19.54 14.86
C SER A 153 -0.51 19.21 14.35
#